data_263932437144ae6cbab36097e6ae73f2
#
_entry.id   263932437144ae6cbab36097e6ae73f2
#
_cell.length_a   1.000
_cell.length_b   1.000
_cell.length_c   1.000
_cell.angle_alpha   90.00
_cell.angle_beta   90.00
_cell.angle_gamma   90.00
#
_symmetry.space_group_name_H-M   'P 1'
#
loop_
_entity.id
_entity.type
_entity.pdbx_description
1 polymer ?
#
loop_
_entity_poly.entity_id
_entity_poly.type
_entity_poly.pdbx_seq_one_letter_code
_entity_poly.pdbx_strand_id
1 'polypeptide(L)'
;MAAPKLPPDWTVLPDEELLSLRMSDLPLRIEGTALESRIKQVRAELEARELRFPMHFYISSEWFTPNGTVSMAVPFYLTHPRLERLEKAQMLEVEGGDHDWCMRILRHEAGHVIDNVYRLTLKRRRRSIFGSSTLPYPEFYDPRPYSKSFVQHIDPWYAQA
;
A
#
# COMPACT_ATOMS: atom_id res chain seq x y z
N MET A 1 16.99 -24.25 -13.81
CA MET A 1 16.40 -23.76 -15.07
C MET A 1 16.85 -22.32 -15.23
N ALA A 2 17.42 -21.94 -16.38
CA ALA A 2 17.76 -20.55 -16.64
C ALA A 2 16.47 -19.70 -16.68
N ALA A 3 16.51 -18.50 -16.08
CA ALA A 3 15.40 -17.56 -16.18
C ALA A 3 15.09 -17.27 -17.67
N PRO A 4 13.82 -17.17 -18.05
CA PRO A 4 13.47 -16.82 -19.43
C PRO A 4 14.12 -15.47 -19.77
N LYS A 5 14.78 -15.42 -20.94
CA LYS A 5 15.41 -14.18 -21.40
C LYS A 5 14.31 -13.21 -21.81
N LEU A 6 14.02 -12.23 -20.96
CA LEU A 6 13.01 -11.21 -21.22
C LEU A 6 13.35 -10.48 -22.53
N PRO A 7 12.38 -10.27 -23.44
CA PRO A 7 12.62 -9.45 -24.63
C PRO A 7 12.93 -8.00 -24.22
N PRO A 8 13.67 -7.24 -25.06
CA PRO A 8 14.02 -5.85 -24.76
C PRO A 8 12.80 -4.97 -24.45
N ASP A 9 11.67 -5.24 -25.10
CA ASP A 9 10.38 -4.61 -24.82
C ASP A 9 9.38 -5.68 -24.35
N TRP A 10 9.35 -5.92 -23.06
CA TRP A 10 8.40 -6.84 -22.43
C TRP A 10 6.95 -6.32 -22.44
N THR A 11 6.75 -5.04 -22.69
CA THR A 11 5.43 -4.40 -22.63
C THR A 11 4.51 -4.81 -23.78
N VAL A 12 5.08 -5.34 -24.86
CA VAL A 12 4.35 -5.85 -26.02
C VAL A 12 3.97 -7.33 -25.93
N LEU A 13 4.42 -8.02 -24.86
CA LEU A 13 4.08 -9.43 -24.66
C LEU A 13 2.56 -9.60 -24.50
N PRO A 14 1.99 -10.69 -25.06
CA PRO A 14 0.61 -11.10 -24.75
C PRO A 14 0.39 -11.31 -23.24
N ASP A 15 -0.84 -11.13 -22.77
CA ASP A 15 -1.18 -11.29 -21.35
C ASP A 15 -0.77 -12.65 -20.79
N GLU A 16 -1.00 -13.72 -21.55
CA GLU A 16 -0.66 -15.10 -21.16
C GLU A 16 0.85 -15.28 -20.92
N GLU A 17 1.69 -14.66 -21.77
CA GLU A 17 3.12 -14.71 -21.60
C GLU A 17 3.57 -13.89 -20.39
N LEU A 18 3.00 -12.68 -20.20
CA LEU A 18 3.29 -11.86 -19.01
C LEU A 18 2.91 -12.58 -17.72
N LEU A 19 1.74 -13.25 -17.67
CA LEU A 19 1.30 -14.02 -16.51
C LEU A 19 2.17 -15.22 -16.19
N SER A 20 2.97 -15.70 -17.16
CA SER A 20 3.93 -16.78 -16.93
C SER A 20 5.24 -16.33 -16.30
N LEU A 21 5.52 -15.01 -16.29
CA LEU A 21 6.73 -14.43 -15.72
C LEU A 21 6.61 -14.24 -14.22
N ARG A 22 7.75 -14.22 -13.54
CA ARG A 22 7.84 -13.80 -12.15
C ARG A 22 8.01 -12.28 -12.08
N MET A 23 7.52 -11.66 -11.04
CA MET A 23 7.76 -10.24 -10.77
C MET A 23 9.27 -9.90 -10.80
N SER A 24 10.10 -10.80 -10.29
CA SER A 24 11.58 -10.65 -10.30
C SER A 24 12.22 -10.68 -11.68
N ASP A 25 11.51 -11.18 -12.69
CA ASP A 25 12.03 -11.24 -14.07
C ASP A 25 11.82 -9.91 -14.81
N LEU A 26 10.96 -9.03 -14.26
CA LEU A 26 10.62 -7.74 -14.84
C LEU A 26 11.54 -6.63 -14.30
N PRO A 27 11.99 -5.68 -15.13
CA PRO A 27 12.85 -4.57 -14.72
C PRO A 27 12.03 -3.44 -14.05
N LEU A 28 11.32 -3.80 -12.99
CA LEU A 28 10.43 -2.89 -12.29
C LEU A 28 11.21 -1.88 -11.45
N ARG A 29 10.69 -0.66 -11.39
CA ARG A 29 11.22 0.42 -10.57
C ARG A 29 10.10 1.38 -10.19
N ILE A 30 10.28 2.09 -9.10
CA ILE A 30 9.38 3.15 -8.67
C ILE A 30 9.72 4.47 -9.37
N GLU A 31 11.01 4.70 -9.59
CA GLU A 31 11.56 5.93 -10.16
C GLU A 31 11.03 6.17 -11.58
N GLY A 32 10.62 7.39 -11.86
CA GLY A 32 10.07 7.80 -13.16
C GLY A 32 8.62 7.40 -13.40
N THR A 33 7.94 6.84 -12.41
CA THR A 33 6.53 6.43 -12.50
C THR A 33 5.57 7.43 -11.85
N ALA A 34 4.28 7.29 -12.12
CA ALA A 34 3.23 8.05 -11.41
C ALA A 34 3.26 7.76 -9.90
N LEU A 35 3.62 6.54 -9.50
CA LEU A 35 3.75 6.14 -8.11
C LEU A 35 4.85 6.95 -7.38
N GLU A 36 5.98 7.23 -8.04
CA GLU A 36 7.02 8.09 -7.46
C GLU A 36 6.50 9.48 -7.09
N SER A 37 5.69 10.09 -7.97
CA SER A 37 5.10 11.40 -7.73
C SER A 37 4.15 11.38 -6.52
N ARG A 38 3.34 10.33 -6.40
CA ARG A 38 2.42 10.13 -5.27
C ARG A 38 3.18 9.89 -3.95
N ILE A 39 4.28 9.13 -3.99
CA ILE A 39 5.18 8.96 -2.84
C ILE A 39 5.82 10.28 -2.42
N LYS A 40 6.28 11.10 -3.36
CA LYS A 40 6.81 12.44 -3.06
C LYS A 40 5.76 13.33 -2.41
N GLN A 41 4.52 13.24 -2.88
CA GLN A 41 3.41 14.00 -2.30
C GLN A 41 3.14 13.59 -0.85
N VAL A 42 3.01 12.30 -0.54
CA VAL A 42 2.75 11.86 0.85
C VAL A 42 3.90 12.22 1.78
N ARG A 43 5.15 12.16 1.30
CA ARG A 43 6.32 12.63 2.08
C ARG A 43 6.22 14.12 2.39
N ALA A 44 5.88 14.95 1.41
CA ALA A 44 5.70 16.39 1.60
C ALA A 44 4.56 16.70 2.58
N GLU A 45 3.45 15.95 2.52
CA GLU A 45 2.34 16.08 3.46
C GLU A 45 2.73 15.75 4.91
N LEU A 46 3.57 14.73 5.10
CA LEU A 46 4.11 14.34 6.41
C LEU A 46 5.09 15.40 6.92
N GLU A 47 5.99 15.87 6.08
CA GLU A 47 6.96 16.92 6.43
C GLU A 47 6.28 18.22 6.83
N ALA A 48 5.23 18.62 6.12
CA ALA A 48 4.41 19.79 6.47
C ALA A 48 3.74 19.69 7.85
N ARG A 49 3.61 18.46 8.37
CA ARG A 49 3.12 18.17 9.73
C ARG A 49 4.24 17.89 10.74
N GLU A 50 5.47 18.24 10.38
CA GLU A 50 6.68 18.01 11.19
C GLU A 50 6.96 16.52 11.50
N LEU A 51 6.36 15.59 10.73
CA LEU A 51 6.58 14.16 10.83
C LEU A 51 7.77 13.77 9.94
N ARG A 52 8.97 13.76 10.52
CA ARG A 52 10.22 13.49 9.81
C ARG A 52 10.81 12.18 10.29
N PHE A 53 10.79 11.19 9.43
CA PHE A 53 11.43 9.89 9.64
C PHE A 53 11.79 9.25 8.29
N PRO A 54 12.82 8.40 8.24
CA PRO A 54 13.12 7.66 7.02
C PRO A 54 11.95 6.73 6.71
N MET A 55 11.47 6.78 5.47
CA MET A 55 10.44 5.88 4.97
C MET A 55 10.95 5.24 3.67
N HIS A 56 11.04 3.92 3.67
CA HIS A 56 11.54 3.15 2.55
C HIS A 56 10.36 2.52 1.80
N PHE A 57 10.42 2.57 0.47
CA PHE A 57 9.42 1.94 -0.39
C PHE A 57 10.08 0.82 -1.17
N TYR A 58 9.37 -0.29 -1.30
CA TYR A 58 9.81 -1.41 -2.11
C TYR A 58 8.64 -2.06 -2.84
N ILE A 59 8.94 -2.67 -4.00
CA ILE A 59 7.93 -3.29 -4.85
C ILE A 59 7.57 -4.67 -4.28
N SER A 60 6.26 -4.96 -4.22
CA SER A 60 5.70 -6.21 -3.71
C SER A 60 4.46 -6.62 -4.52
N SER A 61 3.83 -7.71 -4.13
CA SER A 61 2.55 -8.15 -4.70
C SER A 61 1.37 -7.30 -4.25
N GLU A 62 1.44 -6.70 -3.07
CA GLU A 62 0.34 -5.99 -2.42
C GLU A 62 0.83 -4.84 -1.55
N TRP A 63 -0.10 -4.02 -1.09
CA TRP A 63 0.14 -2.97 -0.12
C TRP A 63 0.31 -3.55 1.28
N PHE A 64 1.35 -3.19 1.99
CA PHE A 64 1.46 -3.43 3.42
C PHE A 64 2.65 -2.71 4.05
N THR A 65 2.55 -2.48 5.35
CA THR A 65 3.63 -1.97 6.19
C THR A 65 4.01 -3.03 7.21
N PRO A 66 5.21 -3.63 7.13
CA PRO A 66 5.64 -4.63 8.10
C PRO A 66 5.71 -4.07 9.52
N ASN A 67 5.24 -4.83 10.49
CA ASN A 67 5.26 -4.43 11.89
C ASN A 67 6.69 -4.07 12.37
N GLY A 68 6.81 -2.96 13.07
CA GLY A 68 8.07 -2.50 13.65
C GLY A 68 9.07 -1.92 12.65
N THR A 69 8.67 -1.74 11.39
CA THR A 69 9.55 -1.18 10.34
C THR A 69 9.12 0.21 9.90
N VAL A 70 10.01 0.87 9.16
CA VAL A 70 9.75 2.14 8.47
C VAL A 70 9.59 1.93 6.96
N SER A 71 9.32 0.70 6.55
CA SER A 71 9.22 0.31 5.15
C SER A 71 7.76 0.11 4.75
N MET A 72 7.44 0.44 3.51
CA MET A 72 6.13 0.27 2.91
C MET A 72 6.26 -0.51 1.60
N ALA A 73 5.52 -1.60 1.50
CA ALA A 73 5.35 -2.34 0.27
C ALA A 73 4.37 -1.62 -0.65
N VAL A 74 4.68 -1.59 -1.93
CA VAL A 74 3.81 -1.02 -2.97
C VAL A 74 3.61 -2.05 -4.08
N PRO A 75 2.39 -2.22 -4.61
CA PRO A 75 2.12 -3.22 -5.62
C PRO A 75 2.90 -2.99 -6.91
N PHE A 76 3.42 -4.08 -7.45
CA PHE A 76 4.22 -4.08 -8.68
C PHE A 76 3.46 -3.54 -9.89
N TYR A 77 2.16 -3.79 -9.96
CA TYR A 77 1.33 -3.36 -11.09
C TYR A 77 1.21 -1.84 -11.20
N LEU A 78 1.40 -1.09 -10.13
CA LEU A 78 1.40 0.38 -10.17
C LEU A 78 2.71 0.99 -10.73
N THR A 79 3.69 0.17 -11.04
CA THR A 79 4.98 0.62 -11.59
C THR A 79 4.96 0.80 -13.10
N HIS A 80 3.95 0.26 -13.79
CA HIS A 80 3.87 0.38 -15.26
C HIS A 80 2.42 0.27 -15.77
N PRO A 81 1.97 1.15 -16.70
CA PRO A 81 0.60 1.13 -17.24
C PRO A 81 0.20 -0.21 -17.90
N ARG A 82 1.17 -0.96 -18.43
CA ARG A 82 0.92 -2.29 -19.01
C ARG A 82 0.51 -3.29 -17.93
N LEU A 83 1.10 -3.20 -16.75
CA LEU A 83 0.77 -4.06 -15.61
C LEU A 83 -0.55 -3.65 -14.95
N GLU A 84 -0.84 -2.35 -14.86
CA GLU A 84 -2.15 -1.88 -14.40
C GLU A 84 -3.29 -2.41 -15.28
N ARG A 85 -3.09 -2.40 -16.61
CA ARG A 85 -4.09 -2.98 -17.55
C ARG A 85 -4.25 -4.49 -17.36
N LEU A 86 -3.14 -5.20 -17.15
CA LEU A 86 -3.17 -6.65 -16.90
C LEU A 86 -3.91 -6.94 -15.59
N GLU A 87 -3.58 -6.24 -14.52
CA GLU A 87 -4.25 -6.37 -13.21
C GLU A 87 -5.74 -6.13 -13.33
N LYS A 88 -6.14 -5.05 -14.03
CA LYS A 88 -7.55 -4.76 -14.27
C LYS A 88 -8.27 -5.86 -15.02
N ALA A 89 -7.61 -6.49 -15.98
CA ALA A 89 -8.19 -7.60 -16.76
C ALA A 89 -8.37 -8.87 -15.90
N GLN A 90 -7.50 -9.10 -14.92
CA GLN A 90 -7.54 -10.27 -14.04
C GLN A 90 -8.45 -10.06 -12.81
N MET A 91 -8.40 -8.88 -12.20
CA MET A 91 -9.02 -8.60 -10.90
C MET A 91 -10.22 -7.66 -10.96
N LEU A 92 -10.66 -7.24 -12.17
CA LEU A 92 -11.75 -6.28 -12.43
C LEU A 92 -11.46 -4.85 -11.99
N GLU A 93 -10.63 -4.65 -10.98
CA GLU A 93 -10.17 -3.34 -10.51
C GLU A 93 -8.68 -3.36 -10.21
N VAL A 94 -8.08 -2.17 -10.07
CA VAL A 94 -6.66 -1.99 -9.73
C VAL A 94 -6.61 -1.20 -8.45
N GLU A 95 -6.25 -1.83 -7.35
CA GLU A 95 -6.17 -1.18 -6.06
C GLU A 95 -5.11 -0.05 -6.08
N GLY A 96 -5.57 1.18 -5.87
CA GLY A 96 -4.71 2.36 -5.96
C GLY A 96 -4.36 2.78 -7.39
N GLY A 97 -5.07 2.29 -8.41
CA GLY A 97 -4.83 2.67 -9.82
C GLY A 97 -5.09 4.14 -10.09
N ASP A 98 -6.17 4.72 -9.56
CA ASP A 98 -6.38 6.16 -9.65
C ASP A 98 -5.59 6.94 -8.58
N HIS A 99 -5.43 8.24 -8.82
CA HIS A 99 -4.65 9.10 -7.93
C HIS A 99 -5.21 9.17 -6.51
N ASP A 100 -6.51 9.41 -6.37
CA ASP A 100 -7.12 9.67 -5.07
C ASP A 100 -7.15 8.42 -4.21
N TRP A 101 -7.48 7.29 -4.81
CA TRP A 101 -7.42 6.00 -4.12
C TRP A 101 -6.00 5.64 -3.71
N CYS A 102 -5.02 5.77 -4.60
CA CYS A 102 -3.62 5.53 -4.27
C CYS A 102 -3.14 6.43 -3.11
N MET A 103 -3.50 7.71 -3.12
CA MET A 103 -3.13 8.63 -2.03
C MET A 103 -3.79 8.27 -0.70
N ARG A 104 -5.01 7.74 -0.72
CA ARG A 104 -5.67 7.24 0.49
C ARG A 104 -4.91 6.05 1.07
N ILE A 105 -4.54 5.06 0.23
CA ILE A 105 -3.77 3.89 0.67
C ILE A 105 -2.39 4.32 1.18
N LEU A 106 -1.66 5.17 0.45
CA LEU A 106 -0.36 5.67 0.88
C LEU A 106 -0.42 6.36 2.25
N ARG A 107 -1.47 7.15 2.52
CA ARG A 107 -1.67 7.79 3.83
C ARG A 107 -2.02 6.78 4.91
N HIS A 108 -2.82 5.76 4.57
CA HIS A 108 -3.14 4.66 5.47
C HIS A 108 -1.88 3.92 5.91
N GLU A 109 -1.10 3.45 4.94
CA GLU A 109 0.17 2.75 5.20
C GLU A 109 1.19 3.63 5.93
N ALA A 110 1.24 4.93 5.62
CA ALA A 110 2.04 5.88 6.38
C ALA A 110 1.60 5.98 7.84
N GLY A 111 0.31 5.82 8.13
CA GLY A 111 -0.22 5.71 9.49
C GLY A 111 0.38 4.53 10.27
N HIS A 112 0.54 3.37 9.63
CA HIS A 112 1.24 2.22 10.22
C HIS A 112 2.73 2.51 10.47
N VAL A 113 3.40 3.17 9.52
CA VAL A 113 4.81 3.60 9.73
C VAL A 113 4.91 4.57 10.92
N ILE A 114 4.00 5.54 11.03
CA ILE A 114 3.94 6.47 12.18
C ILE A 114 3.73 5.70 13.49
N ASP A 115 2.79 4.75 13.52
CA ASP A 115 2.54 3.90 14.70
C ASP A 115 3.83 3.15 15.11
N ASN A 116 4.56 2.59 14.14
CA ASN A 116 5.82 1.89 14.37
C ASN A 116 6.92 2.84 14.91
N VAL A 117 7.14 3.98 14.25
CA VAL A 117 8.19 4.96 14.60
C VAL A 117 7.99 5.52 16.02
N TYR A 118 6.77 5.95 16.31
CA TYR A 118 6.44 6.58 17.59
C TYR A 118 5.98 5.59 18.66
N ARG A 119 5.94 4.29 18.34
CA ARG A 119 5.47 3.20 19.21
C ARG A 119 4.10 3.52 19.82
N LEU A 120 3.17 3.98 18.97
CA LEU A 120 1.88 4.48 19.45
C LEU A 120 1.05 3.36 20.08
N THR A 121 1.19 2.10 19.64
CA THR A 121 0.57 0.92 20.24
C THR A 121 0.80 0.80 21.75
N LEU A 122 1.93 1.32 22.25
CA LEU A 122 2.28 1.35 23.68
C LEU A 122 1.64 2.55 24.41
N LYS A 123 1.08 3.52 23.71
CA LYS A 123 0.53 4.75 24.31
C LYS A 123 -0.91 4.54 24.78
N ARG A 124 -1.20 4.95 26.03
CA ARG A 124 -2.57 4.90 26.58
C ARG A 124 -3.60 5.63 25.73
N ARG A 125 -3.24 6.83 25.21
CA ARG A 125 -4.12 7.64 24.37
C ARG A 125 -4.48 6.94 23.06
N ARG A 126 -3.51 6.30 22.40
CA ARG A 126 -3.79 5.52 21.20
C ARG A 126 -4.77 4.40 21.51
N ARG A 127 -4.55 3.66 22.59
CA ARG A 127 -5.40 2.57 23.02
C ARG A 127 -6.81 3.01 23.38
N SER A 128 -6.99 4.21 23.94
CA SER A 128 -8.31 4.77 24.24
C SER A 128 -9.09 5.21 23.01
N ILE A 129 -8.41 5.51 21.90
CA ILE A 129 -9.02 5.95 20.62
C ILE A 129 -9.31 4.75 19.72
N PHE A 130 -8.31 3.88 19.53
CA PHE A 130 -8.32 2.79 18.52
C PHE A 130 -8.52 1.40 19.14
N GLY A 131 -8.66 1.29 20.44
CA GLY A 131 -8.74 -0.01 21.11
C GLY A 131 -7.38 -0.65 21.34
N SER A 132 -7.40 -1.89 21.86
CA SER A 132 -6.19 -2.66 22.13
C SER A 132 -5.62 -3.24 20.84
N SER A 133 -4.33 -3.02 20.59
CA SER A 133 -3.61 -3.63 19.47
C SER A 133 -3.35 -5.14 19.62
N THR A 134 -3.69 -5.71 20.80
CA THR A 134 -3.56 -7.16 21.06
C THR A 134 -4.84 -7.94 20.80
N LEU A 135 -5.93 -7.25 20.46
CA LEU A 135 -7.15 -7.93 20.05
C LEU A 135 -6.93 -8.58 18.67
N PRO A 136 -7.39 -9.82 18.49
CA PRO A 136 -7.32 -10.45 17.17
C PRO A 136 -8.13 -9.62 16.16
N TYR A 137 -7.61 -9.53 14.95
CA TYR A 137 -8.34 -8.89 13.85
C TYR A 137 -9.60 -9.72 13.57
N PRO A 138 -10.78 -9.11 13.49
CA PRO A 138 -12.00 -9.87 13.21
C PRO A 138 -11.91 -10.52 11.83
N GLU A 139 -12.20 -11.79 11.75
CA GLU A 139 -12.21 -12.57 10.49
C GLU A 139 -13.28 -12.05 9.52
N PHE A 140 -14.36 -11.49 10.08
CA PHE A 140 -15.43 -10.84 9.32
C PHE A 140 -15.76 -9.49 9.94
N TYR A 141 -15.96 -8.50 9.08
CA TYR A 141 -16.41 -7.20 9.50
C TYR A 141 -17.94 -7.22 9.69
N ASP A 142 -18.38 -7.07 10.96
CA ASP A 142 -19.79 -6.92 11.32
C ASP A 142 -20.07 -5.44 11.61
N PRO A 143 -20.66 -4.68 10.65
CA PRO A 143 -20.87 -3.25 10.81
C PRO A 143 -21.93 -2.98 11.87
N ARG A 144 -21.56 -2.26 12.93
CA ARG A 144 -22.46 -1.80 14.00
C ARG A 144 -22.47 -0.27 14.04
N PRO A 145 -23.17 0.38 13.10
CA PRO A 145 -23.04 1.83 12.83
C PRO A 145 -23.40 2.72 14.03
N TYR A 146 -24.17 2.21 14.99
CA TYR A 146 -24.56 2.96 16.20
C TYR A 146 -23.70 2.61 17.43
N SER A 147 -22.72 1.75 17.31
CA SER A 147 -21.82 1.36 18.38
C SER A 147 -20.56 2.22 18.40
N LYS A 148 -20.09 2.62 19.59
CA LYS A 148 -18.78 3.28 19.73
C LYS A 148 -17.63 2.38 19.28
N SER A 149 -17.78 1.06 19.35
CA SER A 149 -16.80 0.10 18.83
C SER A 149 -16.73 0.07 17.30
N PHE A 150 -17.78 0.51 16.60
CA PHE A 150 -17.75 0.64 15.15
C PHE A 150 -16.65 1.60 14.67
N VAL A 151 -16.54 2.76 15.33
CA VAL A 151 -15.50 3.76 14.98
C VAL A 151 -14.09 3.23 15.23
N GLN A 152 -13.92 2.34 16.19
CA GLN A 152 -12.62 1.75 16.51
C GLN A 152 -12.16 0.71 15.47
N HIS A 153 -13.11 0.14 14.73
CA HIS A 153 -12.84 -0.85 13.69
C HIS A 153 -12.94 -0.28 12.26
N ILE A 154 -13.45 0.94 12.12
CA ILE A 154 -13.38 1.64 10.86
C ILE A 154 -11.91 1.99 10.65
N ASP A 155 -11.36 1.47 9.60
CA ASP A 155 -10.14 1.94 9.05
C ASP A 155 -10.21 3.48 8.92
N PRO A 156 -9.26 4.24 9.50
CA PRO A 156 -9.20 5.70 9.34
C PRO A 156 -9.34 6.17 7.90
N TRP A 157 -9.08 5.27 6.98
CA TRP A 157 -9.24 5.39 5.55
C TRP A 157 -10.71 5.59 5.11
N TYR A 158 -11.66 4.83 5.67
CA TYR A 158 -13.08 4.99 5.38
C TYR A 158 -13.73 6.17 6.10
N ALA A 159 -13.16 6.60 7.21
CA ALA A 159 -13.67 7.75 7.97
C ALA A 159 -13.40 9.11 7.30
N GLN A 160 -12.66 9.12 6.17
CA GLN A 160 -12.32 10.32 5.39
C GLN A 160 -12.99 10.35 4.01
N ALA A 161 -13.83 9.38 3.70
CA ALA A 161 -14.56 9.29 2.43
C ALA A 161 -15.85 10.11 2.43
#